data_c1e813c96faba72c7b64b070b50e1624
#
_entry.id   c1e813c96faba72c7b64b070b50e1624
#
_cell.length_a   1.000
_cell.length_b   1.000
_cell.length_c   1.000
_cell.angle_alpha   90.00
_cell.angle_beta   90.00
_cell.angle_gamma   90.00
#
_symmetry.space_group_name_H-M   'P 1'
#
loop_
_entity.id
_entity.type
_entity.pdbx_description
1 polymer ?
#
loop_
_entity_poly.entity_id
_entity_poly.type
_entity_poly.pdbx_seq_one_letter_code
_entity_poly.pdbx_strand_id
1 'polypeptide(L)'
;MVDWVSLCGGEWAEKLKPTLGDHYWTELGAFVEECSSDDQVKPPLDLICAALRHTPPSEVRVVIVGQDPYPTDSHANGLAFAVSGGTVPQTLKNIFKELNCDVCVPINSLKMFFSEIGRAHV
;
A
#
# COMPACT_ATOMS: atom_id res chain seq x y z
N MET A 1 21.08 -2.71 -2.16
CA MET A 1 20.56 -2.83 -0.77
C MET A 1 19.36 -1.93 -0.61
N VAL A 2 18.24 -2.49 -0.18
CA VAL A 2 16.96 -1.75 -0.01
C VAL A 2 17.12 -0.68 1.07
N ASP A 3 16.82 0.56 0.72
CA ASP A 3 16.77 1.67 1.69
C ASP A 3 15.37 1.77 2.30
N TRP A 4 15.18 1.09 3.42
CA TRP A 4 13.91 1.08 4.14
C TRP A 4 13.48 2.43 4.67
N VAL A 5 14.41 3.33 4.98
CA VAL A 5 14.10 4.69 5.44
C VAL A 5 13.38 5.46 4.34
N SER A 6 13.91 5.40 3.13
CA SER A 6 13.27 6.02 1.96
C SER A 6 11.97 5.33 1.57
N LEU A 7 11.90 3.99 1.65
CA LEU A 7 10.73 3.23 1.25
C LEU A 7 9.55 3.35 2.23
N CYS A 8 9.80 3.30 3.53
CA CYS A 8 8.75 3.31 4.56
C CYS A 8 8.43 4.73 5.08
N GLY A 9 9.35 5.68 4.88
CA GLY A 9 9.32 6.96 5.56
C GLY A 9 10.01 6.95 6.92
N GLY A 10 10.68 8.06 7.26
CA GLY A 10 11.59 8.13 8.41
C GLY A 10 10.94 7.76 9.75
N GLU A 11 9.74 8.26 10.03
CA GLU A 11 9.04 7.98 11.29
C GLU A 11 8.70 6.49 11.47
N TRP A 12 8.29 5.79 10.42
CA TRP A 12 8.06 4.36 10.47
C TRP A 12 9.36 3.58 10.64
N ALA A 13 10.40 3.96 9.90
CA ALA A 13 11.71 3.32 10.03
C ALA A 13 12.26 3.46 11.44
N GLU A 14 12.16 4.64 12.06
CA GLU A 14 12.58 4.87 13.44
C GLU A 14 11.80 4.01 14.46
N LYS A 15 10.50 3.87 14.28
CA LYS A 15 9.65 3.07 15.20
C LYS A 15 9.83 1.57 15.02
N LEU A 16 9.98 1.09 13.79
CA LEU A 16 10.07 -0.33 13.50
C LEU A 16 11.48 -0.90 13.73
N LYS A 17 12.54 -0.10 13.51
CA LYS A 17 13.92 -0.53 13.66
C LYS A 17 14.24 -1.14 15.04
N PRO A 18 13.86 -0.51 16.16
CA PRO A 18 14.12 -1.10 17.48
C PRO A 18 13.38 -2.42 17.74
N THR A 19 12.20 -2.57 17.10
CA THR A 19 11.36 -3.77 17.31
C THR A 19 11.84 -4.96 16.51
N LEU A 20 12.30 -4.73 15.28
CA LEU A 20 12.67 -5.80 14.35
C LEU A 20 14.17 -6.12 14.34
N GLY A 21 15.00 -5.14 14.71
CA GLY A 21 16.46 -5.28 14.73
C GLY A 21 17.12 -5.18 13.35
N ASP A 22 18.39 -4.81 13.34
CA ASP A 22 19.15 -4.57 12.10
C ASP A 22 19.29 -5.83 11.22
N HIS A 23 19.42 -6.99 11.86
CA HIS A 23 19.55 -8.27 11.15
C HIS A 23 18.29 -8.57 10.31
N TYR A 24 17.10 -8.41 10.91
CA TYR A 24 15.83 -8.62 10.20
C TYR A 24 15.69 -7.72 8.97
N TRP A 25 16.03 -6.43 9.11
CA TRP A 25 15.98 -5.49 7.99
C TRP A 25 16.95 -5.86 6.86
N THR A 26 18.12 -6.36 7.20
CA THR A 26 19.11 -6.79 6.20
C THR A 26 18.62 -8.03 5.44
N GLU A 27 18.12 -9.04 6.15
CA GLU A 27 17.58 -10.25 5.54
C GLU A 27 16.35 -9.98 4.67
N LEU A 28 15.42 -9.15 5.18
CA LEU A 28 14.24 -8.74 4.43
C LEU A 28 14.62 -7.96 3.16
N GLY A 29 15.62 -7.09 3.25
CA GLY A 29 16.13 -6.34 2.10
C GLY A 29 16.70 -7.25 1.03
N ALA A 30 17.53 -8.21 1.40
CA ALA A 30 18.11 -9.20 0.50
C ALA A 30 17.02 -10.04 -0.18
N PHE A 31 16.04 -10.51 0.59
CA PHE A 31 14.90 -11.28 0.06
C PHE A 31 14.07 -10.46 -0.94
N VAL A 32 13.75 -9.21 -0.62
CA VAL A 32 12.97 -8.33 -1.50
C VAL A 32 13.74 -8.01 -2.79
N GLU A 33 15.06 -7.79 -2.71
CA GLU A 33 15.90 -7.59 -3.90
C GLU A 33 15.91 -8.82 -4.81
N GLU A 34 16.09 -10.00 -4.23
CA GLU A 34 16.05 -11.27 -4.96
C GLU A 34 14.71 -11.46 -5.68
N CYS A 35 13.59 -11.30 -4.95
CA CYS A 35 12.26 -11.42 -5.54
C CYS A 35 11.98 -10.36 -6.60
N SER A 36 12.43 -9.12 -6.41
CA SER A 36 12.15 -8.01 -7.33
C SER A 36 12.87 -8.15 -8.67
N SER A 37 13.91 -8.98 -8.77
CA SER A 37 14.61 -9.24 -10.02
C SER A 37 13.75 -9.99 -11.06
N ASP A 38 12.64 -10.57 -10.67
CA ASP A 38 11.82 -11.48 -11.47
C ASP A 38 10.54 -10.84 -12.06
N ASP A 39 10.40 -9.53 -12.06
CA ASP A 39 9.23 -8.76 -12.57
C ASP A 39 7.84 -9.24 -12.09
N GLN A 40 7.82 -10.26 -11.21
CA GLN A 40 6.60 -10.89 -10.69
C GLN A 40 6.14 -10.30 -9.37
N VAL A 41 6.98 -9.50 -8.71
CA VAL A 41 6.65 -8.90 -7.41
C VAL A 41 5.68 -7.74 -7.61
N LYS A 42 4.59 -7.78 -6.87
CA LYS A 42 3.57 -6.73 -6.84
C LYS A 42 3.37 -6.24 -5.40
N PRO A 43 3.22 -4.96 -5.17
CA PRO A 43 3.45 -3.84 -6.11
C PRO A 43 4.93 -3.69 -6.48
N PRO A 44 5.28 -2.80 -7.42
CA PRO A 44 6.68 -2.43 -7.70
C PRO A 44 7.41 -2.00 -6.42
N LEU A 45 8.73 -2.19 -6.38
CA LEU A 45 9.54 -1.97 -5.18
C LEU A 45 9.37 -0.58 -4.56
N ASP A 46 9.28 0.45 -5.38
CA ASP A 46 9.06 1.83 -4.95
C ASP A 46 7.69 2.07 -4.29
N LEU A 47 6.73 1.18 -4.51
CA LEU A 47 5.38 1.24 -3.96
C LEU A 47 5.12 0.25 -2.82
N ILE A 48 6.07 -0.65 -2.51
CA ILE A 48 5.86 -1.73 -1.53
C ILE A 48 5.50 -1.19 -0.13
N CYS A 49 6.02 -0.04 0.26
CA CYS A 49 5.73 0.65 1.52
C CYS A 49 4.85 1.90 1.35
N ALA A 50 4.11 2.03 0.25
CA ALA A 50 3.32 3.23 -0.02
C ALA A 50 2.35 3.57 1.13
N ALA A 51 1.68 2.60 1.71
CA ALA A 51 0.75 2.80 2.83
C ALA A 51 1.45 3.47 4.03
N LEU A 52 2.68 3.08 4.34
CA LEU A 52 3.45 3.65 5.45
C LEU A 52 3.88 5.09 5.15
N ARG A 53 4.29 5.37 3.90
CA ARG A 53 4.66 6.75 3.51
C ARG A 53 3.48 7.71 3.54
N HIS A 54 2.29 7.24 3.19
CA HIS A 54 1.10 8.10 3.13
C HIS A 54 0.53 8.45 4.51
N THR A 55 0.74 7.59 5.52
CA THR A 55 0.16 7.79 6.85
C THR A 55 1.24 7.59 7.90
N PRO A 56 1.77 8.67 8.50
CA PRO A 56 2.75 8.56 9.57
C PRO A 56 2.14 7.86 10.81
N PRO A 57 2.97 7.23 11.66
CA PRO A 57 2.49 6.46 12.81
C PRO A 57 1.56 7.23 13.74
N SER A 58 1.81 8.54 13.91
CA SER A 58 1.02 9.42 14.77
C SER A 58 -0.41 9.68 14.25
N GLU A 59 -0.66 9.48 12.95
CA GLU A 59 -1.94 9.73 12.29
C GLU A 59 -2.73 8.45 12.04
N VAL A 60 -2.15 7.28 12.30
CA VAL A 60 -2.83 6.00 12.09
C VAL A 60 -4.01 5.87 13.04
N ARG A 61 -5.20 5.71 12.49
CA ARG A 61 -6.45 5.44 13.22
C ARG A 61 -6.99 4.05 12.96
N VAL A 62 -6.78 3.54 11.75
CA VAL A 62 -7.23 2.22 11.32
C VAL A 62 -6.14 1.60 10.46
N VAL A 63 -5.90 0.30 10.63
CA VAL A 63 -5.00 -0.50 9.78
C VAL A 63 -5.85 -1.50 9.00
N ILE A 64 -5.73 -1.46 7.67
CA ILE A 64 -6.40 -2.41 6.77
C ILE A 64 -5.33 -3.36 6.22
N VAL A 65 -5.49 -4.65 6.53
CA VAL A 65 -4.60 -5.70 6.03
C VAL A 65 -5.37 -6.52 5.00
N GLY A 66 -4.91 -6.47 3.74
CA GLY A 66 -5.43 -7.32 2.67
C GLY A 66 -4.76 -8.71 2.68
N GLN A 67 -5.27 -9.62 1.87
CA GLN A 67 -4.70 -10.95 1.69
C GLN A 67 -3.45 -10.90 0.80
N ASP A 68 -3.64 -10.49 -0.45
CA ASP A 68 -2.60 -10.44 -1.49
C ASP A 68 -2.71 -9.14 -2.30
N PRO A 69 -1.62 -8.66 -2.88
CA PRO A 69 -1.69 -7.62 -3.91
C PRO A 69 -2.47 -8.11 -5.14
N TYR A 70 -3.08 -7.19 -5.87
CA TYR A 70 -3.71 -7.56 -7.14
C TYR A 70 -2.67 -8.14 -8.11
N PRO A 71 -2.97 -9.28 -8.75
CA PRO A 71 -2.01 -9.94 -9.66
C PRO A 71 -1.86 -9.23 -11.00
N THR A 72 -2.86 -8.42 -11.39
CA THR A 72 -2.85 -7.70 -12.67
C THR A 72 -1.86 -6.54 -12.63
N ASP A 73 -1.06 -6.43 -13.68
CA ASP A 73 -0.14 -5.31 -13.85
C ASP A 73 -0.85 -3.97 -13.75
N SER A 74 -0.21 -2.99 -13.17
CA SER A 74 -0.73 -1.65 -12.90
C SER A 74 -1.86 -1.53 -11.86
N HIS A 75 -2.38 -2.61 -11.30
CA HIS A 75 -3.40 -2.50 -10.26
C HIS A 75 -2.80 -2.30 -8.87
N ALA A 76 -1.84 -3.13 -8.46
CA ALA A 76 -1.22 -3.05 -7.14
C ALA A 76 -0.38 -1.78 -7.00
N ASN A 77 -0.69 -0.96 -6.02
CA ASN A 77 -0.03 0.32 -5.75
C ASN A 77 0.44 0.50 -4.30
N GLY A 78 0.49 -0.59 -3.53
CA GLY A 78 0.93 -0.57 -2.14
C GLY A 78 -0.13 -0.14 -1.13
N LEU A 79 -1.35 0.12 -1.57
CA LEU A 79 -2.50 0.47 -0.71
C LEU A 79 -3.56 -0.62 -0.80
N ALA A 80 -4.01 -1.13 0.35
CA ALA A 80 -5.01 -2.18 0.41
C ALA A 80 -6.29 -1.78 -0.35
N PHE A 81 -6.74 -2.64 -1.26
CA PHE A 81 -7.91 -2.48 -2.12
C PHE A 81 -7.87 -1.32 -3.14
N ALA A 82 -6.87 -0.45 -3.09
CA ALA A 82 -6.72 0.62 -4.08
C ALA A 82 -6.13 0.09 -5.39
N VAL A 83 -6.42 0.78 -6.49
CA VAL A 83 -5.89 0.47 -7.82
C VAL A 83 -5.39 1.73 -8.52
N SER A 84 -4.29 1.62 -9.24
CA SER A 84 -3.70 2.76 -9.96
C SER A 84 -4.39 3.08 -11.28
N GLY A 85 -5.21 2.16 -11.79
CA GLY A 85 -5.90 2.34 -13.08
C GLY A 85 -6.57 1.08 -13.58
N GLY A 86 -7.06 1.12 -14.80
CA GLY A 86 -7.73 -0.02 -15.43
C GLY A 86 -9.15 -0.29 -14.92
N THR A 87 -9.58 -1.53 -15.01
CA THR A 87 -10.92 -1.95 -14.59
C THR A 87 -10.98 -2.12 -13.08
N VAL A 88 -11.96 -1.50 -12.43
CA VAL A 88 -12.18 -1.65 -10.99
C VAL A 88 -12.46 -3.11 -10.64
N PRO A 89 -11.65 -3.74 -9.77
CA PRO A 89 -11.85 -5.12 -9.35
C PRO A 89 -13.20 -5.37 -8.67
N GLN A 90 -13.71 -6.60 -8.76
CA GLN A 90 -15.01 -6.95 -8.19
C GLN A 90 -15.06 -6.73 -6.68
N THR A 91 -13.98 -7.04 -5.96
CA THR A 91 -13.86 -6.80 -4.52
C THR A 91 -14.08 -5.33 -4.18
N LEU A 92 -13.42 -4.43 -4.91
CA LEU A 92 -13.56 -3.00 -4.69
C LEU A 92 -14.97 -2.49 -5.05
N LYS A 93 -15.60 -3.05 -6.08
CA LYS A 93 -17.02 -2.75 -6.41
C LYS A 93 -17.94 -3.15 -5.26
N ASN A 94 -17.70 -4.29 -4.63
CA ASN A 94 -18.49 -4.75 -3.48
C ASN A 94 -18.31 -3.81 -2.29
N ILE A 95 -17.07 -3.39 -1.99
CA ILE A 95 -16.80 -2.41 -0.93
C ILE A 95 -17.55 -1.10 -1.20
N PHE A 96 -17.52 -0.59 -2.42
CA PHE A 96 -18.25 0.63 -2.78
C PHE A 96 -19.75 0.48 -2.60
N LYS A 97 -20.30 -0.70 -2.95
CA LYS A 97 -21.71 -0.98 -2.78
C LYS A 97 -22.11 -0.92 -1.30
N GLU A 98 -21.36 -1.61 -0.42
CA GLU A 98 -21.63 -1.62 1.02
C GLU A 98 -21.49 -0.22 1.63
N LEU A 99 -20.43 0.50 1.33
CA LEU A 99 -20.24 1.88 1.80
C LEU A 99 -21.37 2.81 1.35
N ASN A 100 -21.88 2.64 0.14
CA ASN A 100 -23.02 3.44 -0.34
C ASN A 100 -24.31 3.10 0.41
N CYS A 101 -24.50 1.85 0.80
CA CYS A 101 -25.67 1.43 1.59
C CYS A 101 -25.58 1.90 3.05
N ASP A 102 -24.40 1.78 3.67
CA ASP A 102 -24.23 2.03 5.11
C ASP A 102 -24.10 3.52 5.45
N VAL A 103 -23.38 4.28 4.62
CA VAL A 103 -23.04 5.68 4.93
C VAL A 103 -23.61 6.69 3.94
N CYS A 104 -24.40 6.23 2.96
CA CYS A 104 -25.03 7.06 1.93
C CYS A 104 -24.01 7.96 1.14
N VAL A 105 -22.78 7.51 1.03
CA VAL A 105 -21.75 8.22 0.26
C VAL A 105 -21.84 7.85 -1.22
N PRO A 106 -21.96 8.82 -2.14
CA PRO A 106 -22.01 8.52 -3.57
C PRO A 106 -20.79 7.74 -4.05
N ILE A 107 -20.99 6.65 -4.79
CA ILE A 107 -19.93 5.77 -5.32
C ILE A 107 -18.84 6.57 -6.08
N ASN A 108 -19.24 7.65 -6.78
CA ASN A 108 -18.28 8.49 -7.50
C ASN A 108 -17.29 9.22 -6.58
N SER A 109 -17.74 9.65 -5.40
CA SER A 109 -16.86 10.26 -4.39
C SER A 109 -15.88 9.24 -3.81
N LEU A 110 -16.31 8.00 -3.61
CA LEU A 110 -15.44 6.92 -3.14
C LEU A 110 -14.41 6.50 -4.19
N LYS A 111 -14.78 6.46 -5.47
CA LYS A 111 -13.83 6.23 -6.57
C LYS A 111 -12.73 7.30 -6.61
N MET A 112 -13.09 8.56 -6.46
CA MET A 112 -12.12 9.66 -6.34
C MET A 112 -11.23 9.45 -5.12
N PHE A 113 -11.79 9.17 -3.95
CA PHE A 113 -11.04 8.97 -2.71
C PHE A 113 -9.96 7.89 -2.87
N PHE A 114 -10.29 6.71 -3.39
CA PHE A 114 -9.31 5.63 -3.59
C PHE A 114 -8.35 5.86 -4.77
N SER A 115 -8.70 6.70 -5.74
CA SER A 115 -7.78 7.11 -6.81
C SER A 115 -6.89 8.29 -6.41
N GLU A 116 -7.33 9.12 -5.47
CA GLU A 116 -6.61 10.31 -5.01
C GLU A 116 -5.69 10.05 -3.82
N ILE A 117 -5.91 8.99 -3.02
CA ILE A 117 -4.96 8.60 -1.97
C ILE A 117 -3.54 8.42 -2.56
N GLY A 118 -3.42 7.99 -3.81
CA GLY A 118 -2.15 7.94 -4.54
C GLY A 118 -1.70 9.27 -5.17
N ARG A 119 -2.54 10.32 -5.17
CA ARG A 119 -2.23 11.61 -5.81
C ARG A 119 -2.17 12.79 -4.87
N ALA A 120 -2.67 12.66 -3.65
CA ALA A 120 -2.87 13.79 -2.75
C ALA A 120 -1.60 14.29 -2.03
N HIS A 121 -0.44 13.71 -2.31
CA HIS A 121 0.84 14.16 -1.76
C HIS A 121 1.93 14.18 -2.84
N VAL A 122 1.77 15.06 -3.82
CA VAL A 122 2.88 15.52 -4.65
C VAL A 122 3.06 17.00 -4.40
#